data_2ff10c885d2be9ba7b4a2b3902196a78
#
_entry.id   2ff10c885d2be9ba7b4a2b3902196a78
#
_cell.length_a   1.000
_cell.length_b   1.000
_cell.length_c   1.000
_cell.angle_alpha   90.00
_cell.angle_beta   90.00
_cell.angle_gamma   90.00
#
_symmetry.space_group_name_H-M   'P 1'
#
loop_
_entity.id
_entity.type
_entity.pdbx_description
1 polymer ?
#
loop_
_entity_poly.entity_id
_entity_poly.type
_entity_poly.pdbx_seq_one_letter_code
_entity_poly.pdbx_strand_id
1 'polypeptide(L)'
;MHASVKPQVSNSWCGMSLIKATQYVSAVEYISIGDLVQQGIKLVLLDRDNTCVPRDTKMVPPEVSAWFEKAHAAGLTLCLISNNIHLNEVQRSAHELGIEGEGFACKPLPRALTAAMKRFSATKEQTVMVGDQIFTDVIAGNLAGVSTILVKPQSNEDLWYTNIIRHVEYCILKNVTFTS
;
A
#
# COMPACT_ATOMS: atom_id res chain seq x y z
N MET A 1 20.11 36.81 -5.00
CA MET A 1 19.93 36.18 -3.66
C MET A 1 18.58 35.52 -3.65
N HIS A 2 18.52 34.21 -3.94
CA HIS A 2 17.30 33.43 -3.83
C HIS A 2 17.37 32.64 -2.54
N ALA A 3 16.50 32.97 -1.60
CA ALA A 3 16.36 32.24 -0.34
C ALA A 3 15.65 30.92 -0.63
N SER A 4 16.35 29.82 -0.43
CA SER A 4 15.83 28.46 -0.45
C SER A 4 14.97 28.24 0.78
N VAL A 5 13.66 28.18 0.61
CA VAL A 5 12.73 27.79 1.67
C VAL A 5 12.80 26.27 1.80
N LYS A 6 13.47 25.79 2.85
CA LYS A 6 13.40 24.39 3.25
C LYS A 6 12.00 24.13 3.80
N PRO A 7 11.30 23.05 3.38
CA PRO A 7 10.08 22.64 4.05
C PRO A 7 10.41 22.24 5.49
N GLN A 8 9.84 22.94 6.46
CA GLN A 8 9.89 22.54 7.86
C GLN A 8 9.04 21.28 8.02
N VAL A 9 9.70 20.15 8.24
CA VAL A 9 9.06 18.94 8.75
C VAL A 9 8.73 19.21 10.21
N SER A 10 7.50 19.64 10.47
CA SER A 10 7.00 19.76 11.84
C SER A 10 6.75 18.36 12.39
N ASN A 11 7.62 17.88 13.27
CA ASN A 11 7.39 16.72 14.13
C ASN A 11 6.28 17.06 15.13
N SER A 12 5.03 16.99 14.71
CA SER A 12 3.89 16.99 15.63
C SER A 12 3.16 15.67 15.53
N TRP A 13 3.53 14.73 16.38
CA TRP A 13 2.81 13.47 16.65
C TRP A 13 1.49 13.72 17.39
N CYS A 14 0.78 14.78 17.06
CA CYS A 14 -0.51 15.10 17.66
C CYS A 14 -1.61 14.81 16.63
N GLY A 15 -2.26 13.63 16.72
CA GLY A 15 -3.57 13.40 16.14
C GLY A 15 -3.63 12.94 14.69
N MET A 16 -2.67 12.18 14.17
CA MET A 16 -2.93 11.44 12.94
C MET A 16 -3.98 10.36 13.24
N SER A 17 -5.19 10.56 12.72
CA SER A 17 -6.24 9.55 12.80
C SER A 17 -5.72 8.26 12.19
N LEU A 18 -5.78 7.14 12.92
CA LEU A 18 -5.37 5.80 12.45
C LEU A 18 -6.02 5.40 11.12
N ILE A 19 -7.15 6.02 10.79
CA ILE A 19 -7.92 5.75 9.58
C ILE A 19 -7.60 6.69 8.41
N LYS A 20 -6.63 7.61 8.55
CA LYS A 20 -6.27 8.55 7.49
C LYS A 20 -5.02 8.08 6.76
N ALA A 21 -5.11 7.91 5.44
CA ALA A 21 -3.94 7.64 4.61
C ALA A 21 -3.11 8.91 4.39
N THR A 22 -1.82 8.73 4.14
CA THR A 22 -0.91 9.83 3.77
C THR A 22 -1.24 10.35 2.37
N GLN A 23 -1.64 9.46 1.46
CA GLN A 23 -1.98 9.78 0.08
C GLN A 23 -3.14 8.90 -0.41
N TYR A 24 -3.91 9.42 -1.38
CA TYR A 24 -5.03 8.74 -2.03
C TYR A 24 -4.82 8.75 -3.53
N VAL A 25 -4.73 7.57 -4.16
CA VAL A 25 -4.42 7.40 -5.58
C VAL A 25 -5.46 6.48 -6.22
N SER A 26 -5.82 6.71 -7.47
CA SER A 26 -6.88 5.94 -8.13
C SER A 26 -6.56 4.47 -8.33
N ALA A 27 -5.28 4.12 -8.60
CA ALA A 27 -4.81 2.74 -8.74
C ALA A 27 -3.29 2.69 -8.55
N VAL A 28 -2.72 1.48 -8.42
CA VAL A 28 -1.29 1.27 -8.17
C VAL A 28 -0.42 1.88 -9.28
N GLU A 29 -0.83 1.73 -10.53
CA GLU A 29 -0.11 2.24 -11.71
C GLU A 29 -0.01 3.76 -11.77
N TYR A 30 -0.84 4.49 -11.03
CA TYR A 30 -0.78 5.95 -10.92
C TYR A 30 0.08 6.46 -9.75
N ILE A 31 0.64 5.56 -8.93
CA ILE A 31 1.58 5.96 -7.89
C ILE A 31 2.88 6.44 -8.53
N SER A 32 3.25 7.69 -8.27
CA SER A 32 4.46 8.30 -8.82
C SER A 32 5.71 7.66 -8.21
N ILE A 33 6.41 6.86 -9.00
CA ILE A 33 7.68 6.23 -8.61
C ILE A 33 8.74 7.30 -8.31
N GLY A 34 8.74 8.39 -9.11
CA GLY A 34 9.66 9.52 -8.91
C GLY A 34 9.48 10.16 -7.53
N ASP A 35 8.23 10.35 -7.10
CA ASP A 35 7.94 10.96 -5.79
C ASP A 35 8.33 10.00 -4.64
N LEU A 36 8.11 8.69 -4.80
CA LEU A 36 8.55 7.71 -3.81
C LEU A 36 10.08 7.75 -3.63
N VAL A 37 10.82 7.75 -4.73
CA VAL A 37 12.29 7.84 -4.69
C VAL A 37 12.76 9.17 -4.10
N GLN A 38 12.14 10.28 -4.47
CA GLN A 38 12.46 11.61 -3.94
C GLN A 38 12.19 11.72 -2.44
N GLN A 39 11.16 11.04 -1.93
CA GLN A 39 10.85 10.96 -0.50
C GLN A 39 11.79 9.99 0.26
N GLY A 40 12.70 9.30 -0.42
CA GLY A 40 13.62 8.36 0.17
C GLY A 40 13.02 6.99 0.48
N ILE A 41 11.87 6.66 -0.12
CA ILE A 41 11.27 5.33 0.01
C ILE A 41 12.18 4.30 -0.67
N LYS A 42 12.37 3.17 -0.01
CA LYS A 42 13.14 2.02 -0.50
C LYS A 42 12.31 0.75 -0.53
N LEU A 43 11.32 0.63 0.35
CA LEU A 43 10.46 -0.53 0.48
C LEU A 43 9.00 -0.13 0.28
N VAL A 44 8.36 -0.77 -0.68
CA VAL A 44 6.92 -0.65 -0.92
C VAL A 44 6.26 -1.97 -0.55
N LEU A 45 5.45 -1.96 0.48
CA LEU A 45 4.60 -3.07 0.92
C LEU A 45 3.23 -2.90 0.26
N LEU A 46 2.76 -3.92 -0.46
CA LEU A 46 1.51 -3.83 -1.20
C LEU A 46 0.54 -4.92 -0.74
N ASP A 47 -0.72 -4.55 -0.52
CA ASP A 47 -1.76 -5.57 -0.47
C ASP A 47 -1.95 -6.23 -1.83
N ARG A 48 -2.47 -7.48 -1.83
CA ARG A 48 -2.71 -8.24 -3.05
C ARG A 48 -4.12 -8.02 -3.60
N ASP A 49 -5.12 -8.38 -2.80
CA ASP A 49 -6.49 -8.55 -3.23
C ASP A 49 -7.18 -7.19 -3.44
N ASN A 50 -7.69 -6.93 -4.65
CA ASN A 50 -8.25 -5.64 -5.08
C ASN A 50 -7.29 -4.45 -5.09
N THR A 51 -6.02 -4.66 -4.69
CA THR A 51 -4.95 -3.66 -4.81
C THR A 51 -4.09 -3.93 -6.04
N CYS A 52 -3.39 -5.07 -6.08
CA CYS A 52 -2.56 -5.49 -7.23
C CYS A 52 -3.26 -6.51 -8.13
N VAL A 53 -4.20 -7.27 -7.57
CA VAL A 53 -4.90 -8.37 -8.26
C VAL A 53 -6.40 -8.21 -8.03
N PRO A 54 -7.19 -7.96 -9.07
CA PRO A 54 -8.65 -7.94 -8.96
C PRO A 54 -9.18 -9.30 -8.48
N ARG A 55 -10.18 -9.29 -7.58
CA ARG A 55 -10.74 -10.53 -7.02
C ARG A 55 -11.54 -11.33 -8.04
N ASP A 56 -12.16 -10.67 -9.00
CA ASP A 56 -12.97 -11.28 -10.07
C ASP A 56 -12.12 -12.07 -11.07
N THR A 57 -11.05 -11.45 -11.60
CA THR A 57 -10.19 -12.08 -12.60
C THR A 57 -9.09 -12.93 -12.00
N LYS A 58 -8.63 -12.62 -10.79
CA LYS A 58 -7.48 -13.24 -10.11
C LYS A 58 -6.17 -13.21 -10.92
N MET A 59 -6.08 -12.32 -11.89
CA MET A 59 -4.93 -12.11 -12.75
C MET A 59 -4.34 -10.73 -12.52
N VAL A 60 -3.02 -10.61 -12.55
CA VAL A 60 -2.35 -9.32 -12.45
C VAL A 60 -2.60 -8.52 -13.73
N PRO A 61 -3.13 -7.29 -13.65
CA PRO A 61 -3.31 -6.45 -14.82
C PRO A 61 -1.97 -6.05 -15.44
N PRO A 62 -1.87 -5.94 -16.78
CA PRO A 62 -0.63 -5.54 -17.47
C PRO A 62 -0.08 -4.20 -17.00
N GLU A 63 -0.95 -3.24 -16.67
CA GLU A 63 -0.59 -1.92 -16.18
C GLU A 63 0.11 -1.99 -14.82
N VAL A 64 -0.38 -2.87 -13.95
CA VAL A 64 0.24 -3.14 -12.64
C VAL A 64 1.60 -3.79 -12.84
N SER A 65 1.70 -4.83 -13.70
CA SER A 65 3.00 -5.47 -14.01
C SER A 65 4.02 -4.45 -14.53
N ALA A 66 3.62 -3.59 -15.46
CA ALA A 66 4.49 -2.54 -16.01
C ALA A 66 4.94 -1.52 -14.94
N TRP A 67 4.07 -1.21 -13.96
CA TRP A 67 4.44 -0.36 -12.84
C TRP A 67 5.48 -1.04 -11.95
N PHE A 68 5.32 -2.34 -11.65
CA PHE A 68 6.28 -3.11 -10.86
C PHE A 68 7.66 -3.15 -11.51
N GLU A 69 7.74 -3.39 -12.84
CA GLU A 69 8.99 -3.37 -13.58
C GLU A 69 9.69 -2.00 -13.47
N LYS A 70 8.95 -0.90 -13.66
CA LYS A 70 9.49 0.46 -13.53
C LYS A 70 9.96 0.75 -12.10
N ALA A 71 9.22 0.31 -11.08
CA ALA A 71 9.59 0.50 -9.68
C ALA A 71 10.88 -0.25 -9.33
N HIS A 72 11.02 -1.50 -9.81
CA HIS A 72 12.28 -2.25 -9.69
C HIS A 72 13.44 -1.56 -10.39
N ALA A 73 13.24 -1.09 -11.63
CA ALA A 73 14.28 -0.36 -12.38
C ALA A 73 14.70 0.93 -11.68
N ALA A 74 13.81 1.55 -10.90
CA ALA A 74 14.11 2.72 -10.05
C ALA A 74 14.79 2.36 -8.71
N GLY A 75 15.04 1.08 -8.43
CA GLY A 75 15.72 0.60 -7.23
C GLY A 75 14.80 0.43 -6.00
N LEU A 76 13.49 0.43 -6.18
CA LEU A 76 12.54 0.12 -5.10
C LEU A 76 12.47 -1.39 -4.86
N THR A 77 12.47 -1.78 -3.59
CA THR A 77 12.13 -3.14 -3.16
C THR A 77 10.62 -3.25 -2.98
N LEU A 78 9.99 -4.28 -3.55
CA LEU A 78 8.55 -4.49 -3.49
C LEU A 78 8.24 -5.81 -2.80
N CYS A 79 7.17 -5.86 -1.97
CA CYS A 79 6.74 -7.08 -1.29
C CYS A 79 5.23 -7.09 -1.12
N LEU A 80 4.57 -8.21 -1.44
CA LEU A 80 3.15 -8.42 -1.15
C LEU A 80 2.95 -8.76 0.33
N ILE A 81 1.98 -8.10 0.98
CA ILE A 81 1.55 -8.35 2.36
C ILE A 81 0.04 -8.55 2.39
N SER A 82 -0.41 -9.80 2.35
CA SER A 82 -1.83 -10.14 2.17
C SER A 82 -2.44 -10.85 3.37
N ASN A 83 -3.70 -10.55 3.67
CA ASN A 83 -4.52 -11.31 4.63
C ASN A 83 -5.06 -12.63 4.04
N ASN A 84 -4.78 -12.90 2.77
CA ASN A 84 -5.24 -14.12 2.12
C ASN A 84 -4.63 -15.36 2.80
N ILE A 85 -5.49 -16.31 3.17
CA ILE A 85 -5.10 -17.58 3.79
C ILE A 85 -4.63 -18.63 2.76
N HIS A 86 -4.95 -18.41 1.48
CA HIS A 86 -4.53 -19.27 0.37
C HIS A 86 -3.12 -18.90 -0.08
N LEU A 87 -2.12 -19.39 0.64
CA LEU A 87 -0.71 -19.07 0.42
C LEU A 87 -0.27 -19.30 -1.04
N ASN A 88 -0.78 -20.34 -1.69
CA ASN A 88 -0.45 -20.65 -3.09
C ASN A 88 -0.89 -19.52 -4.05
N GLU A 89 -2.01 -18.85 -3.78
CA GLU A 89 -2.44 -17.70 -4.60
C GLU A 89 -1.52 -16.50 -4.40
N VAL A 90 -1.11 -16.23 -3.15
CA VAL A 90 -0.17 -15.16 -2.83
C VAL A 90 1.18 -15.41 -3.50
N GLN A 91 1.72 -16.62 -3.37
CA GLN A 91 3.00 -17.00 -3.97
C GLN A 91 2.97 -16.97 -5.49
N ARG A 92 1.87 -17.39 -6.13
CA ARG A 92 1.70 -17.28 -7.57
C ARG A 92 1.75 -15.83 -8.03
N SER A 93 0.98 -14.94 -7.40
CA SER A 93 0.98 -13.52 -7.76
C SER A 93 2.35 -12.87 -7.50
N ALA A 94 3.01 -13.21 -6.39
CA ALA A 94 4.36 -12.74 -6.09
C ALA A 94 5.36 -13.19 -7.17
N HIS A 95 5.29 -14.45 -7.60
CA HIS A 95 6.12 -14.98 -8.67
C HIS A 95 5.86 -14.30 -10.02
N GLU A 96 4.59 -14.08 -10.38
CA GLU A 96 4.20 -13.36 -11.61
C GLU A 96 4.75 -11.92 -11.62
N LEU A 97 4.80 -11.27 -10.45
CA LEU A 97 5.32 -9.91 -10.29
C LEU A 97 6.84 -9.86 -10.04
N GLY A 98 7.52 -10.99 -9.95
CA GLY A 98 8.96 -11.08 -9.69
C GLY A 98 9.38 -10.57 -8.31
N ILE A 99 8.52 -10.70 -7.29
CA ILE A 99 8.72 -10.20 -5.93
C ILE A 99 8.49 -11.27 -4.87
N GLU A 100 8.76 -10.92 -3.60
CA GLU A 100 8.39 -11.75 -2.47
C GLU A 100 6.95 -11.46 -2.02
N GLY A 101 6.28 -12.46 -1.44
CA GLY A 101 4.93 -12.31 -0.90
C GLY A 101 4.75 -13.03 0.42
N GLU A 102 4.08 -12.37 1.36
CA GLU A 102 3.67 -12.90 2.65
C GLU A 102 2.15 -12.94 2.73
N GLY A 103 1.59 -14.14 2.89
CA GLY A 103 0.17 -14.35 3.18
C GLY A 103 -0.07 -14.45 4.69
N PHE A 104 -1.35 -14.52 5.08
CA PHE A 104 -1.74 -14.61 6.49
C PHE A 104 -1.19 -13.48 7.38
N ALA A 105 -1.12 -12.27 6.82
CA ALA A 105 -0.47 -11.10 7.44
C ALA A 105 -1.20 -10.58 8.69
N CYS A 106 -2.47 -10.95 8.88
CA CYS A 106 -3.32 -10.53 10.01
C CYS A 106 -3.43 -9.00 10.17
N LYS A 107 -3.43 -8.23 9.05
CA LYS A 107 -3.73 -6.80 9.10
C LYS A 107 -5.13 -6.57 9.71
N PRO A 108 -5.36 -5.62 10.60
CA PRO A 108 -4.55 -4.40 10.82
C PRO A 108 -3.38 -4.51 11.82
N LEU A 109 -3.04 -5.69 12.31
CA LEU A 109 -1.86 -5.82 13.16
C LEU A 109 -0.59 -5.47 12.37
N PRO A 110 0.32 -4.63 12.91
CA PRO A 110 1.50 -4.15 12.18
C PRO A 110 2.63 -5.19 12.08
N ARG A 111 2.44 -6.40 12.63
CA ARG A 111 3.49 -7.41 12.78
C ARG A 111 4.14 -7.82 11.45
N ALA A 112 3.34 -8.09 10.42
CA ALA A 112 3.84 -8.49 9.11
C ALA A 112 4.65 -7.36 8.46
N LEU A 113 4.16 -6.10 8.55
CA LEU A 113 4.87 -4.94 8.03
C LEU A 113 6.23 -4.75 8.75
N THR A 114 6.23 -4.87 10.08
CA THR A 114 7.45 -4.75 10.88
C THR A 114 8.46 -5.88 10.56
N ALA A 115 7.97 -7.09 10.34
CA ALA A 115 8.81 -8.22 9.94
C ALA A 115 9.42 -8.00 8.54
N ALA A 116 8.64 -7.50 7.58
CA ALA A 116 9.11 -7.16 6.24
C ALA A 116 10.17 -6.04 6.28
N MET A 117 9.93 -4.95 7.03
CA MET A 117 10.94 -3.89 7.21
C MET A 117 12.26 -4.45 7.73
N LYS A 118 12.22 -5.31 8.75
CA LYS A 118 13.41 -5.97 9.30
C LYS A 118 14.11 -6.85 8.25
N ARG A 119 13.35 -7.65 7.51
CA ARG A 119 13.86 -8.56 6.47
C ARG A 119 14.59 -7.82 5.36
N PHE A 120 14.02 -6.70 4.90
CA PHE A 120 14.60 -5.89 3.83
C PHE A 120 15.51 -4.75 4.33
N SER A 121 15.83 -4.71 5.63
CA SER A 121 16.69 -3.69 6.25
C SER A 121 16.24 -2.26 5.97
N ALA A 122 14.92 -2.03 5.88
CA ALA A 122 14.31 -0.73 5.67
C ALA A 122 13.81 -0.12 6.98
N THR A 123 13.94 1.20 7.14
CA THR A 123 13.35 1.92 8.27
C THR A 123 11.88 2.27 7.96
N LYS A 124 11.15 2.72 8.97
CA LYS A 124 9.75 3.16 8.79
C LYS A 124 9.63 4.38 7.87
N GLU A 125 10.60 5.28 7.90
CA GLU A 125 10.67 6.46 7.03
C GLU A 125 10.97 6.10 5.57
N GLN A 126 11.57 4.92 5.33
CA GLN A 126 11.91 4.39 4.02
C GLN A 126 10.86 3.40 3.50
N THR A 127 9.75 3.25 4.21
CA THR A 127 8.72 2.24 3.88
C THR A 127 7.37 2.91 3.66
N VAL A 128 6.63 2.43 2.67
CA VAL A 128 5.24 2.80 2.42
C VAL A 128 4.38 1.54 2.34
N MET A 129 3.16 1.60 2.93
CA MET A 129 2.12 0.57 2.76
C MET A 129 1.09 1.05 1.74
N VAL A 130 0.82 0.24 0.72
CA VAL A 130 -0.18 0.48 -0.32
C VAL A 130 -1.28 -0.56 -0.19
N GLY A 131 -2.53 -0.13 -0.15
CA GLY A 131 -3.68 -1.04 -0.07
C GLY A 131 -4.98 -0.35 -0.41
N ASP A 132 -6.07 -1.11 -0.51
CA ASP A 132 -7.38 -0.63 -0.90
C ASP A 132 -8.37 -0.51 0.28
N GLN A 133 -7.96 -0.92 1.49
CA GLN A 133 -8.82 -0.92 2.67
C GLN A 133 -8.25 -0.07 3.81
N ILE A 134 -9.09 0.83 4.35
CA ILE A 134 -8.72 1.65 5.51
C ILE A 134 -8.48 0.78 6.74
N PHE A 135 -9.43 -0.12 7.04
CA PHE A 135 -9.45 -0.87 8.30
C PHE A 135 -8.41 -2.00 8.37
N THR A 136 -7.79 -2.35 7.29
CA THR A 136 -6.68 -3.31 7.26
C THR A 136 -5.35 -2.62 6.93
N ASP A 137 -5.23 -2.03 5.76
CA ASP A 137 -3.95 -1.57 5.22
C ASP A 137 -3.50 -0.24 5.82
N VAL A 138 -4.41 0.76 5.81
CA VAL A 138 -4.09 2.09 6.35
C VAL A 138 -3.84 2.00 7.85
N ILE A 139 -4.68 1.28 8.59
CA ILE A 139 -4.47 1.10 10.04
C ILE A 139 -3.17 0.33 10.30
N ALA A 140 -2.88 -0.76 9.57
CA ALA A 140 -1.63 -1.50 9.74
C ALA A 140 -0.41 -0.63 9.50
N GLY A 141 -0.42 0.17 8.42
CA GLY A 141 0.65 1.10 8.09
C GLY A 141 0.84 2.17 9.16
N ASN A 142 -0.25 2.82 9.58
CA ASN A 142 -0.21 3.84 10.63
C ASN A 142 0.28 3.28 11.98
N LEU A 143 -0.14 2.05 12.35
CA LEU A 143 0.35 1.37 13.55
C LEU A 143 1.83 0.97 13.44
N ALA A 144 2.30 0.61 12.23
CA ALA A 144 3.71 0.35 11.97
C ALA A 144 4.56 1.64 11.93
N GLY A 145 3.92 2.80 11.83
CA GLY A 145 4.58 4.12 11.72
C GLY A 145 5.13 4.41 10.34
N VAL A 146 4.63 3.76 9.29
CA VAL A 146 5.02 3.98 7.89
C VAL A 146 4.02 4.90 7.18
N SER A 147 4.43 5.49 6.06
CA SER A 147 3.52 6.20 5.15
C SER A 147 2.51 5.22 4.55
N THR A 148 1.32 5.72 4.23
CA THR A 148 0.24 4.89 3.69
C THR A 148 -0.35 5.52 2.42
N ILE A 149 -0.57 4.70 1.40
CA ILE A 149 -1.25 5.08 0.16
C ILE A 149 -2.51 4.23 0.04
N LEU A 150 -3.67 4.87 0.03
CA LEU A 150 -4.93 4.19 -0.23
C LEU A 150 -5.24 4.28 -1.72
N VAL A 151 -5.46 3.13 -2.35
CA VAL A 151 -5.93 3.03 -3.74
C VAL A 151 -7.40 2.63 -3.79
N LYS A 152 -8.07 2.90 -4.91
CA LYS A 152 -9.42 2.38 -5.13
C LYS A 152 -9.36 0.88 -5.39
N PRO A 153 -10.34 0.10 -4.92
CA PRO A 153 -10.41 -1.32 -5.24
C PRO A 153 -10.57 -1.53 -6.75
N GLN A 154 -9.87 -2.52 -7.29
CA GLN A 154 -9.87 -2.83 -8.72
C GLN A 154 -11.14 -3.57 -9.19
N SER A 155 -11.86 -4.23 -8.28
CA SER A 155 -13.14 -4.90 -8.58
C SER A 155 -14.19 -4.59 -7.51
N ASN A 156 -15.45 -4.77 -7.87
CA ASN A 156 -16.58 -4.66 -6.93
C ASN A 156 -16.87 -5.97 -6.19
N GLU A 157 -16.12 -7.04 -6.49
CA GLU A 157 -16.25 -8.31 -5.79
C GLU A 157 -15.51 -8.28 -4.46
N ASP A 158 -16.27 -8.30 -3.39
CA ASP A 158 -15.78 -8.37 -2.02
C ASP A 158 -16.43 -9.54 -1.26
N LEU A 159 -15.73 -10.01 -0.23
CA LEU A 159 -16.31 -10.95 0.72
C LEU A 159 -17.48 -10.26 1.45
N TRP A 160 -18.55 -10.99 1.76
CA TRP A 160 -19.79 -10.41 2.32
C TRP A 160 -19.57 -9.53 3.56
N TYR A 161 -18.60 -9.89 4.42
CA TYR A 161 -18.25 -9.10 5.59
C TYR A 161 -17.44 -7.83 5.23
N THR A 162 -16.70 -7.86 4.13
CA THR A 162 -15.98 -6.70 3.62
C THR A 162 -16.95 -5.65 3.08
N ASN A 163 -18.11 -6.06 2.54
CA ASN A 163 -19.14 -5.12 2.06
C ASN A 163 -19.68 -4.20 3.15
N ILE A 164 -19.83 -4.69 4.39
CA ILE A 164 -20.24 -3.87 5.53
C ILE A 164 -19.16 -2.85 5.87
N ILE A 165 -17.90 -3.29 5.92
CA ILE A 165 -16.73 -2.46 6.20
C ILE A 165 -16.59 -1.40 5.10
N ARG A 166 -16.74 -1.77 3.83
CA ARG A 166 -16.69 -0.85 2.70
C ARG A 166 -17.76 0.23 2.73
N HIS A 167 -18.94 -0.08 3.24
CA HIS A 167 -19.97 0.95 3.40
C HIS A 167 -19.55 2.03 4.40
N VAL A 168 -18.91 1.64 5.49
CA VAL A 168 -18.34 2.58 6.46
C VAL A 168 -17.16 3.35 5.86
N GLU A 169 -16.27 2.68 5.14
CA GLU A 169 -15.14 3.31 4.42
C GLU A 169 -15.65 4.33 3.39
N TYR A 170 -16.69 3.99 2.64
CA TYR A 170 -17.31 4.93 1.69
C TYR A 170 -17.79 6.21 2.39
N CYS A 171 -18.42 6.10 3.57
CA CYS A 171 -18.83 7.28 4.34
C CYS A 171 -17.64 8.14 4.79
N ILE A 172 -16.50 7.51 5.14
CA ILE A 172 -15.26 8.20 5.52
C ILE A 172 -14.64 8.90 4.31
N LEU A 173 -14.66 8.24 3.13
CA LEU A 173 -14.00 8.69 1.92
C LEU A 173 -14.84 9.65 1.05
N LYS A 174 -16.09 9.92 1.43
CA LYS A 174 -17.05 10.72 0.62
C LYS A 174 -16.50 12.07 0.14
N ASN A 175 -15.59 12.68 0.91
CA ASN A 175 -14.98 13.97 0.60
C ASN A 175 -13.49 13.87 0.22
N VAL A 176 -12.99 12.69 -0.08
CA VAL A 176 -11.59 12.47 -0.44
C VAL A 176 -11.43 12.47 -1.96
N THR A 177 -10.48 13.23 -2.45
CA THR A 177 -10.10 13.24 -3.87
C THR A 177 -8.93 12.27 -4.09
N PHE A 178 -9.10 11.34 -5.03
CA PHE A 178 -8.04 10.44 -5.47
C PHE A 178 -7.33 11.04 -6.67
N THR A 179 -6.00 11.03 -6.66
CA THR A 179 -5.17 11.44 -7.80
C THR A 179 -5.03 10.30 -8.81
N SER A 180 -4.89 10.63 -10.07
CA SER A 180 -4.66 9.73 -11.22
C SER A 180 -3.47 10.21 -12.03
#